data_2539aebb951be681758800064ed7bdb2
#
_entry.id   2539aebb951be681758800064ed7bdb2
#
_cell.length_a   1.000
_cell.length_b   1.000
_cell.length_c   1.000
_cell.angle_alpha   90.00
_cell.angle_beta   90.00
_cell.angle_gamma   90.00
#
_symmetry.space_group_name_H-M   'P 1'
#
loop_
_entity.id
_entity.type
_entity.pdbx_description
1 polymer ?
#
loop_
_entity_poly.entity_id
_entity_poly.type
_entity_poly.pdbx_seq_one_letter_code
_entity_poly.pdbx_strand_id
1 'polypeptide(L)'
;DDARADAKVPRREKGRARVAALLEAAGAEFAEKGFDAATMTSIAARAGASIGSLYQFFPTKDVLANALLEAYLATLIGDFERLREEAPALDAAALAHRLAPALVAFRAAHPAFAPLVETPGRSLPAAAGVRQRFRREIAAVLSAKAPGMKTAQALVYAAVVQQLMKAAIAIQGETSFTHRAAVIDELERVMASYLETVLGGR
;
A
#
# COMPACT_ATOMS: atom_id res chain seq x y z
N ASP A 1 47.08 -17.45 10.82
CA ASP A 1 46.00 -18.20 10.14
C ASP A 1 44.69 -18.01 10.89
N ASP A 2 44.02 -16.92 10.56
CA ASP A 2 42.77 -16.57 11.20
C ASP A 2 41.64 -16.88 10.21
N ALA A 3 41.12 -18.09 10.27
CA ALA A 3 39.98 -18.55 9.49
C ALA A 3 38.74 -17.91 10.08
N ARG A 4 38.32 -16.74 9.52
CA ARG A 4 37.01 -16.18 9.74
C ARG A 4 35.97 -17.19 9.24
N ALA A 5 35.42 -17.96 10.17
CA ALA A 5 34.22 -18.76 9.92
C ALA A 5 33.07 -17.82 9.62
N ASP A 6 32.73 -17.66 8.33
CA ASP A 6 31.51 -16.98 7.89
C ASP A 6 30.31 -17.63 8.58
N ALA A 7 29.64 -16.87 9.44
CA ALA A 7 28.46 -17.32 10.15
C ALA A 7 27.39 -17.77 9.14
N LYS A 8 27.08 -19.08 9.16
CA LYS A 8 26.15 -19.71 8.22
C LYS A 8 24.74 -19.18 8.47
N VAL A 9 24.28 -18.24 7.65
CA VAL A 9 22.92 -17.69 7.71
C VAL A 9 21.90 -18.84 7.67
N PRO A 10 20.96 -18.94 8.63
CA PRO A 10 20.01 -20.05 8.70
C PRO A 10 19.24 -20.24 7.39
N ARG A 11 18.94 -21.48 7.00
CA ARG A 11 18.24 -21.81 5.74
C ARG A 11 16.92 -21.02 5.57
N ARG A 12 16.19 -20.77 6.68
CA ARG A 12 14.94 -20.00 6.67
C ARG A 12 15.16 -18.51 6.38
N GLU A 13 16.27 -17.92 6.81
CA GLU A 13 16.61 -16.52 6.49
C GLU A 13 17.05 -16.37 5.04
N LYS A 14 17.85 -17.28 4.53
CA LYS A 14 18.22 -17.31 3.10
C LYS A 14 17.00 -17.45 2.20
N GLY A 15 16.02 -18.27 2.60
CA GLY A 15 14.76 -18.43 1.89
C GLY A 15 13.94 -17.13 1.90
N ARG A 16 13.81 -16.47 3.05
CA ARG A 16 13.11 -15.17 3.16
C ARG A 16 13.78 -14.07 2.34
N ALA A 17 15.11 -13.96 2.42
CA ALA A 17 15.86 -12.99 1.61
C ALA A 17 15.67 -13.24 0.11
N ARG A 18 15.64 -14.52 -0.31
CA ARG A 18 15.40 -14.89 -1.71
C ARG A 18 13.98 -14.50 -2.16
N VAL A 19 12.96 -14.79 -1.35
CA VAL A 19 11.57 -14.39 -1.64
C VAL A 19 11.46 -12.87 -1.74
N ALA A 20 12.07 -12.12 -0.82
CA ALA A 20 12.07 -10.65 -0.85
C ALA A 20 12.69 -10.11 -2.14
N ALA A 21 13.86 -10.63 -2.56
CA ALA A 21 14.53 -10.22 -3.80
C ALA A 21 13.66 -10.53 -5.06
N LEU A 22 12.97 -11.68 -5.07
CA LEU A 22 12.07 -12.05 -6.16
C LEU A 22 10.85 -11.13 -6.22
N LEU A 23 10.26 -10.77 -5.08
CA LEU A 23 9.13 -9.84 -5.00
C LEU A 23 9.53 -8.42 -5.42
N GLU A 24 10.71 -7.94 -5.00
CA GLU A 24 11.25 -6.64 -5.42
C GLU A 24 11.46 -6.59 -6.93
N ALA A 25 12.11 -7.60 -7.51
CA ALA A 25 12.31 -7.71 -8.95
C ALA A 25 10.98 -7.78 -9.73
N ALA A 26 10.01 -8.53 -9.20
CA ALA A 26 8.67 -8.60 -9.78
C ALA A 26 7.97 -7.23 -9.75
N GLY A 27 8.08 -6.50 -8.64
CA GLY A 27 7.56 -5.14 -8.51
C GLY A 27 8.13 -4.20 -9.57
N ALA A 28 9.45 -4.22 -9.77
CA ALA A 28 10.10 -3.42 -10.79
C ALA A 28 9.64 -3.81 -12.22
N GLU A 29 9.59 -5.10 -12.54
CA GLU A 29 9.13 -5.58 -13.86
C GLU A 29 7.66 -5.23 -14.14
N PHE A 30 6.78 -5.40 -13.15
CA PHE A 30 5.36 -5.05 -13.30
C PHE A 30 5.14 -3.54 -13.41
N ALA A 31 5.94 -2.73 -12.72
CA ALA A 31 5.87 -1.27 -12.82
C ALA A 31 6.33 -0.77 -14.19
N GLU A 32 7.41 -1.33 -14.73
CA GLU A 32 8.02 -0.90 -15.99
C GLU A 32 7.24 -1.40 -17.22
N LYS A 33 6.83 -2.68 -17.23
CA LYS A 33 6.28 -3.35 -18.42
C LYS A 33 4.79 -3.65 -18.32
N GLY A 34 4.22 -3.47 -17.14
CA GLY A 34 2.89 -3.99 -16.82
C GLY A 34 2.91 -5.50 -16.60
N PHE A 35 1.82 -6.03 -16.07
CA PHE A 35 1.75 -7.46 -15.74
C PHE A 35 1.85 -8.35 -16.98
N ASP A 36 1.20 -7.99 -18.10
CA ASP A 36 1.09 -8.87 -19.27
C ASP A 36 2.44 -9.06 -19.96
N ALA A 37 3.20 -8.01 -20.17
CA ALA A 37 4.50 -8.04 -20.83
C ALA A 37 5.65 -8.52 -19.92
N ALA A 38 5.52 -8.45 -18.61
CA ALA A 38 6.50 -9.00 -17.67
C ALA A 38 6.53 -10.53 -17.75
N THR A 39 7.73 -11.12 -17.74
CA THR A 39 7.92 -12.57 -17.82
C THR A 39 8.62 -13.11 -16.57
N MET A 40 8.36 -14.38 -16.23
CA MET A 40 9.05 -15.05 -15.12
C MET A 40 10.56 -15.07 -15.35
N THR A 41 11.01 -15.18 -16.62
CA THR A 41 12.43 -15.18 -16.98
C THR A 41 13.07 -13.82 -16.72
N SER A 42 12.44 -12.71 -17.11
CA SER A 42 12.97 -11.36 -16.87
C SER A 42 13.00 -11.04 -15.38
N ILE A 43 11.99 -11.48 -14.62
CA ILE A 43 11.95 -11.30 -13.16
C ILE A 43 13.07 -12.08 -12.47
N ALA A 44 13.29 -13.35 -12.85
CA ALA A 44 14.39 -14.15 -12.31
C ALA A 44 15.75 -13.52 -12.60
N ALA A 45 15.97 -13.07 -13.85
CA ALA A 45 17.20 -12.39 -14.25
C ALA A 45 17.43 -11.11 -13.44
N ARG A 46 16.41 -10.27 -13.27
CA ARG A 46 16.49 -9.04 -12.45
C ARG A 46 16.81 -9.33 -10.99
N ALA A 47 16.26 -10.42 -10.43
CA ALA A 47 16.51 -10.84 -9.06
C ALA A 47 17.89 -11.51 -8.85
N GLY A 48 18.69 -11.71 -9.90
CA GLY A 48 19.92 -12.50 -9.83
C GLY A 48 19.65 -13.95 -9.41
N ALA A 49 18.49 -14.50 -9.78
CA ALA A 49 18.04 -15.84 -9.41
C ALA A 49 17.92 -16.74 -10.64
N SER A 50 18.12 -18.06 -10.44
CA SER A 50 17.78 -19.00 -11.50
C SER A 50 16.26 -19.09 -11.67
N ILE A 51 15.81 -19.34 -12.89
CA ILE A 51 14.39 -19.52 -13.21
C ILE A 51 13.81 -20.70 -12.42
N GLY A 52 14.56 -21.76 -12.19
CA GLY A 52 14.14 -22.91 -11.37
C GLY A 52 13.91 -22.50 -9.91
N SER A 53 14.75 -21.60 -9.35
CA SER A 53 14.56 -21.08 -8.00
C SER A 53 13.26 -20.23 -7.89
N LEU A 54 12.96 -19.44 -8.92
CA LEU A 54 11.71 -18.65 -8.95
C LEU A 54 10.49 -19.59 -8.95
N TYR A 55 10.46 -20.60 -9.82
CA TYR A 55 9.35 -21.55 -9.90
C TYR A 55 9.15 -22.39 -8.63
N GLN A 56 10.20 -22.61 -7.84
CA GLN A 56 10.07 -23.29 -6.54
C GLN A 56 9.23 -22.48 -5.55
N PHE A 57 9.31 -21.14 -5.56
CA PHE A 57 8.53 -20.26 -4.68
C PHE A 57 7.20 -19.84 -5.30
N PHE A 58 7.19 -19.58 -6.59
CA PHE A 58 6.05 -19.01 -7.31
C PHE A 58 5.81 -19.79 -8.61
N PRO A 59 4.93 -20.81 -8.58
CA PRO A 59 4.67 -21.67 -9.75
C PRO A 59 4.11 -20.94 -10.96
N THR A 60 3.46 -19.79 -10.79
CA THR A 60 2.92 -18.97 -11.87
C THR A 60 3.15 -17.50 -11.64
N LYS A 61 3.04 -16.69 -12.69
CA LYS A 61 3.12 -15.22 -12.62
C LYS A 61 2.00 -14.64 -11.76
N ASP A 62 0.80 -15.23 -11.80
CA ASP A 62 -0.32 -14.82 -10.96
C ASP A 62 -0.06 -15.06 -9.46
N VAL A 63 0.53 -16.22 -9.11
CA VAL A 63 0.92 -16.51 -7.72
C VAL A 63 1.97 -15.50 -7.23
N LEU A 64 2.95 -15.17 -8.07
CA LEU A 64 3.96 -14.17 -7.74
C LEU A 64 3.35 -12.77 -7.57
N ALA A 65 2.51 -12.35 -8.50
CA ALA A 65 1.83 -11.05 -8.44
C ALA A 65 0.90 -10.95 -7.23
N ASN A 66 0.20 -12.03 -6.90
CA ASN A 66 -0.67 -12.09 -5.73
C ASN A 66 0.14 -11.97 -4.42
N ALA A 67 1.28 -12.67 -4.31
CA ALA A 67 2.18 -12.56 -3.17
C ALA A 67 2.77 -11.16 -3.03
N LEU A 68 3.14 -10.51 -4.14
CA LEU A 68 3.61 -9.12 -4.15
C LEU A 68 2.52 -8.17 -3.65
N LEU A 69 1.29 -8.33 -4.14
CA LEU A 69 0.17 -7.50 -3.71
C LEU A 69 -0.15 -7.68 -2.22
N GLU A 70 -0.09 -8.90 -1.70
CA GLU A 70 -0.25 -9.16 -0.25
C GLU A 70 0.86 -8.51 0.57
N ALA A 71 2.12 -8.52 0.09
CA ALA A 71 3.22 -7.82 0.76
C ALA A 71 3.00 -6.30 0.79
N TYR A 72 2.55 -5.71 -0.30
CA TYR A 72 2.19 -4.28 -0.35
C TYR A 72 1.04 -3.94 0.61
N LEU A 73 0.01 -4.78 0.64
CA LEU A 73 -1.11 -4.58 1.56
C LEU A 73 -0.69 -4.70 3.02
N ALA A 74 0.20 -5.63 3.34
CA ALA A 74 0.75 -5.76 4.69
C ALA A 74 1.49 -4.49 5.14
N THR A 75 2.28 -3.88 4.23
CA THR A 75 2.95 -2.60 4.50
C THR A 75 1.94 -1.49 4.78
N LEU A 76 0.93 -1.35 3.91
CA LEU A 76 -0.12 -0.34 4.06
C LEU A 76 -0.90 -0.52 5.38
N ILE A 77 -1.27 -1.75 5.72
CA ILE A 77 -1.98 -2.07 6.97
C ILE A 77 -1.10 -1.70 8.17
N GLY A 78 0.19 -2.06 8.16
CA GLY A 78 1.12 -1.72 9.24
C GLY A 78 1.27 -0.20 9.45
N ASP A 79 1.23 0.60 8.38
CA ASP A 79 1.23 2.07 8.48
C ASP A 79 -0.04 2.58 9.17
N PHE A 80 -1.21 2.00 8.83
CA PHE A 80 -2.48 2.37 9.46
C PHE A 80 -2.60 1.86 10.91
N GLU A 81 -2.02 0.72 11.24
CA GLU A 81 -1.95 0.24 12.63
C GLU A 81 -1.17 1.22 13.51
N ARG A 82 -0.02 1.71 13.05
CA ARG A 82 0.73 2.75 13.77
C ARG A 82 -0.07 4.05 13.91
N LEU A 83 -0.71 4.49 12.83
CA LEU A 83 -1.56 5.68 12.89
C LEU A 83 -2.74 5.50 13.86
N ARG A 84 -3.31 4.31 13.94
CA ARG A 84 -4.39 3.99 14.89
C ARG A 84 -3.93 4.13 16.34
N GLU A 85 -2.69 3.73 16.65
CA GLU A 85 -2.10 3.90 17.99
C GLU A 85 -1.88 5.37 18.35
N GLU A 86 -1.50 6.18 17.38
CA GLU A 86 -1.26 7.63 17.54
C GLU A 86 -2.55 8.46 17.56
N ALA A 87 -3.61 8.01 16.86
CA ALA A 87 -4.83 8.77 16.60
C ALA A 87 -5.50 9.39 17.84
N PRO A 88 -5.54 8.74 19.02
CA PRO A 88 -6.14 9.37 20.20
C PRO A 88 -5.50 10.70 20.60
N ALA A 89 -4.19 10.86 20.37
CA ALA A 89 -3.43 12.06 20.71
C ALA A 89 -3.45 13.16 19.64
N LEU A 90 -3.85 12.84 18.40
CA LEU A 90 -3.87 13.79 17.29
C LEU A 90 -5.17 14.59 17.29
N ASP A 91 -5.12 15.90 16.95
CA ASP A 91 -6.31 16.65 16.59
C ASP A 91 -6.76 16.31 15.13
N ALA A 92 -7.87 16.90 14.69
CA ALA A 92 -8.43 16.62 13.36
C ALA A 92 -7.48 17.06 12.23
N ALA A 93 -6.78 18.19 12.41
CA ALA A 93 -5.84 18.70 11.42
C ALA A 93 -4.61 17.81 11.32
N ALA A 94 -4.02 17.42 12.45
CA ALA A 94 -2.90 16.51 12.51
C ALA A 94 -3.26 15.13 11.92
N LEU A 95 -4.47 14.63 12.19
CA LEU A 95 -4.95 13.38 11.62
C LEU A 95 -5.13 13.47 10.10
N ALA A 96 -5.69 14.57 9.59
CA ALA A 96 -5.80 14.83 8.16
C ALA A 96 -4.43 14.90 7.49
N HIS A 97 -3.48 15.60 8.10
CA HIS A 97 -2.09 15.70 7.61
C HIS A 97 -1.40 14.33 7.51
N ARG A 98 -1.74 13.37 8.36
CA ARG A 98 -1.22 12.00 8.30
C ARG A 98 -1.96 11.15 7.26
N LEU A 99 -3.28 11.29 7.13
CA LEU A 99 -4.11 10.49 6.22
C LEU A 99 -3.99 10.94 4.76
N ALA A 100 -4.05 12.24 4.49
CA ALA A 100 -4.11 12.76 3.12
C ALA A 100 -2.93 12.29 2.24
N PRO A 101 -1.67 12.39 2.66
CA PRO A 101 -0.53 11.97 1.85
C PRO A 101 -0.26 10.46 1.89
N ALA A 102 -0.83 9.72 2.86
CA ALA A 102 -0.46 8.32 3.11
C ALA A 102 -0.62 7.44 1.87
N LEU A 103 -1.73 7.59 1.14
CA LEU A 103 -1.98 6.78 -0.05
C LEU A 103 -1.14 7.24 -1.25
N VAL A 104 -0.83 8.52 -1.36
CA VAL A 104 0.08 9.07 -2.38
C VAL A 104 1.50 8.52 -2.15
N ALA A 105 2.00 8.58 -0.91
CA ALA A 105 3.31 8.05 -0.52
C ALA A 105 3.39 6.53 -0.77
N PHE A 106 2.35 5.80 -0.38
CA PHE A 106 2.27 4.36 -0.63
C PHE A 106 2.33 4.02 -2.13
N ARG A 107 1.60 4.77 -2.97
CA ARG A 107 1.61 4.56 -4.43
C ARG A 107 2.96 4.90 -5.05
N ALA A 108 3.63 5.94 -4.57
CA ALA A 108 4.98 6.30 -5.00
C ALA A 108 6.02 5.22 -4.64
N ALA A 109 5.91 4.64 -3.44
CA ALA A 109 6.77 3.55 -2.99
C ALA A 109 6.49 2.22 -3.70
N HIS A 110 5.25 2.01 -4.18
CA HIS A 110 4.80 0.75 -4.78
C HIS A 110 4.19 0.96 -6.18
N PRO A 111 4.97 1.35 -7.19
CA PRO A 111 4.46 1.72 -8.52
C PRO A 111 3.75 0.56 -9.25
N ALA A 112 4.08 -0.70 -8.93
CA ALA A 112 3.39 -1.86 -9.48
C ALA A 112 1.97 -2.07 -8.91
N PHE A 113 1.60 -1.39 -7.81
CA PHE A 113 0.30 -1.60 -7.17
C PHE A 113 -0.87 -1.30 -8.11
N ALA A 114 -0.83 -0.16 -8.82
CA ALA A 114 -1.89 0.23 -9.74
C ALA A 114 -2.07 -0.76 -10.90
N PRO A 115 -1.00 -1.14 -11.64
CA PRO A 115 -1.10 -2.15 -12.69
C PRO A 115 -1.68 -3.49 -12.22
N LEU A 116 -1.44 -3.87 -10.96
CA LEU A 116 -1.94 -5.12 -10.40
C LEU A 116 -3.39 -5.08 -9.95
N VAL A 117 -3.88 -3.91 -9.49
CA VAL A 117 -5.22 -3.76 -8.87
C VAL A 117 -6.24 -3.13 -9.82
N GLU A 118 -5.80 -2.23 -10.70
CA GLU A 118 -6.67 -1.35 -11.48
C GLU A 118 -6.77 -1.75 -12.97
N THR A 119 -6.06 -2.80 -13.41
CA THR A 119 -6.14 -3.27 -14.79
C THR A 119 -7.49 -3.90 -15.09
N PRO A 120 -8.28 -3.35 -16.03
CA PRO A 120 -9.57 -3.92 -16.42
C PRO A 120 -9.44 -5.37 -16.91
N GLY A 121 -10.41 -6.20 -16.55
CA GLY A 121 -10.45 -7.60 -16.99
C GLY A 121 -9.53 -8.54 -16.19
N ARG A 122 -8.72 -8.03 -15.28
CA ARG A 122 -7.90 -8.86 -14.38
C ARG A 122 -8.44 -8.77 -12.94
N SER A 123 -8.53 -9.91 -12.28
CA SER A 123 -8.85 -10.00 -10.86
C SER A 123 -7.87 -10.96 -10.17
N LEU A 124 -6.83 -10.40 -9.55
CA LEU A 124 -6.01 -11.16 -8.62
C LEU A 124 -6.80 -11.39 -7.32
N PRO A 125 -6.72 -12.58 -6.70
CA PRO A 125 -7.40 -12.84 -5.42
C PRO A 125 -7.09 -11.81 -4.34
N ALA A 126 -5.83 -11.38 -4.21
CA ALA A 126 -5.44 -10.33 -3.26
C ALA A 126 -5.99 -8.94 -3.62
N ALA A 127 -6.30 -8.66 -4.89
CA ALA A 127 -6.93 -7.42 -5.31
C ALA A 127 -8.41 -7.37 -4.91
N ALA A 128 -9.05 -8.53 -4.78
CA ALA A 128 -10.42 -8.63 -4.32
C ALA A 128 -10.52 -8.08 -2.89
N GLY A 129 -11.44 -7.14 -2.68
CA GLY A 129 -11.66 -6.57 -1.36
C GLY A 129 -10.61 -5.54 -0.87
N VAL A 130 -9.54 -5.23 -1.63
CA VAL A 130 -8.55 -4.20 -1.27
C VAL A 130 -9.22 -2.91 -0.79
N ARG A 131 -10.19 -2.40 -1.56
CA ARG A 131 -10.93 -1.17 -1.19
C ARG A 131 -11.64 -1.30 0.14
N GLN A 132 -12.21 -2.47 0.42
CA GLN A 132 -12.93 -2.73 1.66
C GLN A 132 -11.98 -2.90 2.84
N ARG A 133 -10.86 -3.62 2.64
CA ARG A 133 -9.80 -3.75 3.67
C ARG A 133 -9.27 -2.38 4.04
N PHE A 134 -8.87 -1.57 3.07
CA PHE A 134 -8.36 -0.22 3.28
C PHE A 134 -9.37 0.68 4.01
N ARG A 135 -10.66 0.63 3.63
CA ARG A 135 -11.73 1.35 4.34
C ARG A 135 -11.86 0.94 5.80
N ARG A 136 -11.70 -0.35 6.11
CA ARG A 136 -11.73 -0.82 7.50
C ARG A 136 -10.56 -0.28 8.32
N GLU A 137 -9.38 -0.17 7.74
CA GLU A 137 -8.22 0.40 8.44
C GLU A 137 -8.44 1.90 8.74
N ILE A 138 -8.94 2.67 7.77
CA ILE A 138 -9.33 4.07 8.02
C ILE A 138 -10.40 4.12 9.13
N ALA A 139 -11.42 3.28 9.07
CA ALA A 139 -12.49 3.25 10.08
C ALA A 139 -11.93 2.90 11.48
N ALA A 140 -10.95 2.00 11.57
CA ALA A 140 -10.28 1.65 12.82
C ALA A 140 -9.51 2.85 13.41
N VAL A 141 -8.84 3.63 12.58
CA VAL A 141 -8.17 4.88 12.98
C VAL A 141 -9.19 5.88 13.55
N LEU A 142 -10.31 6.11 12.83
CA LEU A 142 -11.36 7.03 13.27
C LEU A 142 -12.02 6.56 14.57
N SER A 143 -12.26 5.25 14.72
CA SER A 143 -12.81 4.68 15.95
C SER A 143 -11.85 4.78 17.13
N ALA A 144 -10.55 4.67 16.91
CA ALA A 144 -9.55 4.88 17.95
C ALA A 144 -9.54 6.33 18.44
N LYS A 145 -9.73 7.31 17.53
CA LYS A 145 -9.88 8.72 17.86
C LYS A 145 -11.18 9.04 18.59
N ALA A 146 -12.27 8.35 18.23
CA ALA A 146 -13.61 8.55 18.80
C ALA A 146 -14.21 7.22 19.28
N PRO A 147 -13.83 6.71 20.48
CA PRO A 147 -14.22 5.37 20.95
C PRO A 147 -15.74 5.13 21.07
N GLY A 148 -16.54 6.20 21.17
CA GLY A 148 -18.01 6.13 21.18
C GLY A 148 -18.67 6.00 19.80
N MET A 149 -17.89 6.05 18.71
CA MET A 149 -18.42 5.99 17.35
C MET A 149 -18.94 4.59 17.01
N LYS A 150 -20.16 4.52 16.46
CA LYS A 150 -20.70 3.25 15.95
C LYS A 150 -19.92 2.77 14.74
N THR A 151 -19.65 1.46 14.65
CA THR A 151 -18.89 0.86 13.53
C THR A 151 -19.45 1.22 12.16
N ALA A 152 -20.79 1.22 11.99
CA ALA A 152 -21.42 1.63 10.73
C ALA A 152 -21.11 3.09 10.36
N GLN A 153 -21.08 3.97 11.34
CA GLN A 153 -20.76 5.39 11.16
C GLN A 153 -19.29 5.58 10.81
N ALA A 154 -18.38 4.88 11.50
CA ALA A 154 -16.95 4.88 11.18
C ALA A 154 -16.68 4.45 9.74
N LEU A 155 -17.38 3.42 9.25
CA LEU A 155 -17.27 2.95 7.86
C LEU A 155 -17.77 3.98 6.83
N VAL A 156 -18.83 4.73 7.15
CA VAL A 156 -19.33 5.82 6.29
C VAL A 156 -18.29 6.95 6.21
N TYR A 157 -17.77 7.39 7.35
CA TYR A 157 -16.76 8.46 7.39
C TYR A 157 -15.45 8.01 6.73
N ALA A 158 -15.02 6.77 6.96
CA ALA A 158 -13.88 6.19 6.28
C ALA A 158 -14.05 6.13 4.75
N ALA A 159 -15.28 5.91 4.27
CA ALA A 159 -15.56 5.94 2.83
C ALA A 159 -15.34 7.32 2.24
N VAL A 160 -15.75 8.39 2.93
CA VAL A 160 -15.52 9.78 2.49
C VAL A 160 -14.02 10.09 2.50
N VAL A 161 -13.32 9.81 3.61
CA VAL A 161 -11.87 9.99 3.72
C VAL A 161 -11.13 9.25 2.60
N GLN A 162 -11.51 8.00 2.33
CA GLN A 162 -10.93 7.19 1.25
C GLN A 162 -11.11 7.88 -0.13
N GLN A 163 -12.24 8.54 -0.42
CA GLN A 163 -12.41 9.23 -1.68
C GLN A 163 -11.54 10.50 -1.75
N LEU A 164 -11.40 11.26 -0.67
CA LEU A 164 -10.49 12.41 -0.63
C LEU A 164 -9.03 11.99 -0.87
N MET A 165 -8.58 10.89 -0.24
CA MET A 165 -7.24 10.33 -0.50
C MET A 165 -7.07 9.90 -1.97
N LYS A 166 -8.11 9.34 -2.59
CA LYS A 166 -8.07 8.95 -4.02
C LYS A 166 -8.04 10.16 -4.94
N ALA A 167 -8.77 11.24 -4.60
CA ALA A 167 -8.70 12.48 -5.35
C ALA A 167 -7.27 13.05 -5.37
N ALA A 168 -6.53 12.99 -4.25
CA ALA A 168 -5.14 13.41 -4.19
C ALA A 168 -4.24 12.59 -5.13
N ILE A 169 -4.45 11.27 -5.23
CA ILE A 169 -3.72 10.42 -6.20
C ILE A 169 -4.05 10.82 -7.65
N ALA A 170 -5.32 11.02 -7.97
CA ALA A 170 -5.74 11.38 -9.31
C ALA A 170 -5.09 12.69 -9.76
N ILE A 171 -5.12 13.71 -8.90
CA ILE A 171 -4.46 15.01 -9.17
C ILE A 171 -2.94 14.86 -9.29
N GLN A 172 -2.30 14.03 -8.44
CA GLN A 172 -0.85 13.78 -8.53
C GLN A 172 -0.45 13.17 -9.88
N GLY A 173 -1.29 12.33 -10.45
CA GLY A 173 -1.07 11.71 -11.77
C GLY A 173 -1.31 12.65 -12.96
N GLU A 174 -1.94 13.81 -12.75
CA GLU A 174 -2.33 14.75 -13.79
C GLU A 174 -1.17 15.70 -14.17
N THR A 175 -0.18 15.16 -14.90
CA THR A 175 1.10 15.84 -15.16
C THR A 175 0.98 17.16 -15.89
N SER A 176 -0.09 17.38 -16.67
CA SER A 176 -0.37 18.63 -17.39
C SER A 176 -0.89 19.75 -16.49
N PHE A 177 -1.41 19.43 -15.28
CA PHE A 177 -1.97 20.41 -14.37
C PHE A 177 -0.90 21.01 -13.45
N THR A 178 -0.62 22.29 -13.59
CA THR A 178 0.50 22.96 -12.88
C THR A 178 0.24 23.23 -11.40
N HIS A 179 -1.04 23.30 -10.97
CA HIS A 179 -1.41 23.64 -9.59
C HIS A 179 -1.70 22.41 -8.70
N ARG A 180 -1.15 21.24 -9.05
CA ARG A 180 -1.42 19.98 -8.32
C ARG A 180 -1.15 20.08 -6.83
N ALA A 181 -0.02 20.67 -6.42
CA ALA A 181 0.32 20.83 -5.02
C ALA A 181 -0.75 21.60 -4.25
N ALA A 182 -1.19 22.73 -4.79
CA ALA A 182 -2.24 23.56 -4.17
C ALA A 182 -3.57 22.81 -4.02
N VAL A 183 -3.94 21.97 -5.00
CA VAL A 183 -5.15 21.15 -4.88
C VAL A 183 -4.99 20.05 -3.82
N ILE A 184 -3.81 19.45 -3.70
CA ILE A 184 -3.55 18.45 -2.65
C ILE A 184 -3.64 19.09 -1.27
N ASP A 185 -3.05 20.29 -1.08
CA ASP A 185 -3.17 21.06 0.16
C ASP A 185 -4.63 21.43 0.48
N GLU A 186 -5.43 21.76 -0.55
CA GLU A 186 -6.86 22.03 -0.38
C GLU A 186 -7.65 20.77 0.01
N LEU A 187 -7.36 19.63 -0.60
CA LEU A 187 -7.96 18.34 -0.21
C LEU A 187 -7.62 17.98 1.24
N GLU A 188 -6.42 18.27 1.71
CA GLU A 188 -6.03 18.08 3.11
C GLU A 188 -6.85 19.00 4.02
N ARG A 189 -7.01 20.28 3.67
CA ARG A 189 -7.86 21.21 4.44
C ARG A 189 -9.31 20.78 4.49
N VAL A 190 -9.86 20.32 3.38
CA VAL A 190 -11.22 19.76 3.32
C VAL A 190 -11.34 18.54 4.22
N MET A 191 -10.34 17.66 4.20
CA MET A 191 -10.30 16.49 5.08
C MET A 191 -10.24 16.88 6.55
N ALA A 192 -9.41 17.86 6.92
CA ALA A 192 -9.31 18.38 8.28
C ALA A 192 -10.64 18.91 8.78
N SER A 193 -11.30 19.78 8.02
CA SER A 193 -12.63 20.34 8.35
C SER A 193 -13.70 19.26 8.45
N TYR A 194 -13.66 18.27 7.58
CA TYR A 194 -14.57 17.12 7.64
C TYR A 194 -14.34 16.30 8.92
N LEU A 195 -13.09 15.98 9.23
CA LEU A 195 -12.74 15.22 10.42
C LEU A 195 -13.10 16.00 11.70
N GLU A 196 -12.86 17.31 11.76
CA GLU A 196 -13.28 18.15 12.86
C GLU A 196 -14.80 18.07 13.10
N THR A 197 -15.59 18.15 12.03
CA THR A 197 -17.04 18.03 12.09
C THR A 197 -17.51 16.67 12.61
N VAL A 198 -16.91 15.56 12.13
CA VAL A 198 -17.41 14.22 12.44
C VAL A 198 -16.81 13.61 13.70
N LEU A 199 -15.65 14.12 14.17
CA LEU A 199 -14.97 13.66 15.38
C LEU A 199 -15.13 14.64 16.56
N GLY A 200 -15.32 15.94 16.28
CA GLY A 200 -15.48 17.00 17.29
C GLY A 200 -16.91 17.18 17.79
N GLY A 201 -17.89 16.64 17.12
CA GLY A 201 -19.30 16.82 17.43
C GLY A 201 -19.82 15.84 18.49
N ARG A 202 -19.45 16.06 19.77
CA ARG A 202 -20.26 15.74 20.96
C ARG A 202 -19.77 16.50 22.18
#